data_f9a2044e416a1c663a5082af7b9e6354
#
_entry.id   f9a2044e416a1c663a5082af7b9e6354
#
_cell.length_a   1.000
_cell.length_b   1.000
_cell.length_c   1.000
_cell.angle_alpha   90.00
_cell.angle_beta   90.00
_cell.angle_gamma   90.00
#
_symmetry.space_group_name_H-M   'P 1'
#
loop_
_entity.id
_entity.type
_entity.pdbx_description
1 polymer ?
#
loop_
_entity_poly.entity_id
_entity_poly.type
_entity_poly.pdbx_seq_one_letter_code
_entity_poly.pdbx_strand_id
1 'polypeptide(L)'
;MKSELHIGYLIFISVVAALGGFLFGYDTAVISGTIKDVSTLFSLDAMQQGWYVGCALIGSIAGVSVAGVLRDRLGRKPVLILSAVLFTASAAGCAVCADFNQLVIYRIIGGVGIGMVSIVSPLYISEMAVPRYRGRLVSLYQLAVTVGFLGAYLVNFQLLEYAVAHAGENTDSTFGLLFIGQSWRGMLGMETVPALLFLIIAFFVPESPKWLIVERGRREKAVSILQRIYSDRREAEAQADCTASVLSDNASSSISMIFRPGIFKAVVCGVCIAILGQFMGVNAVLYYGPSIFEDAGLSQGDSLFYQVMVGLMNTLTTVLALVIIDKVGRKQLVYWGVSGMIVSLLLIAAYFLWGNTLGVSSLWLLFFFLAYVFCCAVSICAVVFVLLSEMYPARVRGLAMSIAGLALWIGTYLIGQLTPWMLSTLTPAGTFLVFAAMCVPYIYIMYRHIPETTGRSLEEIERHWTGGKC
;
A
#
# COMPACT_ATOMS: atom_id res chain seq x y z
N MET A 1 17.90 -32.74 -15.54
CA MET A 1 16.67 -32.46 -16.35
C MET A 1 16.05 -31.19 -15.81
N LYS A 2 15.82 -30.16 -16.64
CA LYS A 2 15.02 -29.00 -16.21
C LYS A 2 13.57 -29.47 -16.12
N SER A 3 12.98 -29.47 -14.93
CA SER A 3 11.56 -29.79 -14.81
C SER A 3 10.73 -28.77 -15.57
N GLU A 4 9.73 -29.24 -16.27
CA GLU A 4 8.73 -28.37 -16.86
C GLU A 4 7.87 -27.81 -15.73
N LEU A 5 7.88 -26.50 -15.57
CA LEU A 5 7.05 -25.77 -14.61
C LEU A 5 5.77 -25.32 -15.31
N HIS A 6 4.63 -25.52 -14.68
CA HIS A 6 3.37 -24.94 -15.14
C HIS A 6 3.31 -23.43 -14.81
N ILE A 7 4.13 -22.64 -15.51
CA ILE A 7 4.29 -21.20 -15.29
C ILE A 7 2.94 -20.47 -15.41
N GLY A 8 2.07 -20.87 -16.35
CA GLY A 8 0.73 -20.27 -16.52
C GLY A 8 -0.14 -20.39 -15.27
N TYR A 9 -0.11 -21.55 -14.60
CA TYR A 9 -0.86 -21.77 -13.36
C TYR A 9 -0.27 -20.95 -12.20
N LEU A 10 1.04 -20.85 -12.11
CA LEU A 10 1.73 -20.04 -11.10
C LEU A 10 1.43 -18.54 -11.27
N ILE A 11 1.43 -18.04 -12.52
CA ILE A 11 1.05 -16.65 -12.84
C ILE A 11 -0.42 -16.43 -12.47
N PHE A 12 -1.33 -17.33 -12.86
CA PHE A 12 -2.75 -17.22 -12.52
C PHE A 12 -2.96 -17.06 -11.01
N ILE A 13 -2.41 -17.94 -10.19
CA ILE A 13 -2.52 -17.87 -8.73
C ILE A 13 -1.96 -16.55 -8.18
N SER A 14 -0.81 -16.12 -8.72
CA SER A 14 -0.15 -14.89 -8.28
C SER A 14 -0.96 -13.64 -8.65
N VAL A 15 -1.58 -13.62 -9.85
CA VAL A 15 -2.47 -12.54 -10.28
C VAL A 15 -3.72 -12.49 -9.42
N VAL A 16 -4.33 -13.64 -9.11
CA VAL A 16 -5.50 -13.68 -8.22
C VAL A 16 -5.17 -13.11 -6.84
N ALA A 17 -4.05 -13.50 -6.25
CA ALA A 17 -3.64 -12.93 -4.97
C ALA A 17 -3.27 -11.42 -5.08
N ALA A 18 -2.70 -10.99 -6.23
CA ALA A 18 -2.39 -9.60 -6.51
C ALA A 18 -3.64 -8.71 -6.70
N LEU A 19 -4.81 -9.29 -7.08
CA LEU A 19 -6.09 -8.56 -7.08
C LEU A 19 -6.44 -8.01 -5.70
N GLY A 20 -6.06 -8.69 -4.61
CA GLY A 20 -6.14 -8.12 -3.27
C GLY A 20 -5.34 -6.83 -3.14
N GLY A 21 -4.14 -6.76 -3.75
CA GLY A 21 -3.35 -5.52 -3.82
C GLY A 21 -4.02 -4.45 -4.66
N PHE A 22 -4.63 -4.82 -5.79
CA PHE A 22 -5.41 -3.89 -6.61
C PHE A 22 -6.55 -3.26 -5.80
N LEU A 23 -7.34 -4.05 -5.07
CA LEU A 23 -8.42 -3.55 -4.20
C LEU A 23 -7.89 -2.66 -3.08
N PHE A 24 -6.77 -3.02 -2.45
CA PHE A 24 -6.11 -2.14 -1.51
C PHE A 24 -5.81 -0.77 -2.13
N GLY A 25 -5.20 -0.74 -3.32
CA GLY A 25 -4.91 0.51 -4.02
C GLY A 25 -6.16 1.28 -4.39
N TYR A 26 -7.18 0.58 -4.90
CA TYR A 26 -8.44 1.18 -5.34
C TYR A 26 -9.19 1.83 -4.17
N ASP A 27 -9.48 1.08 -3.09
CA ASP A 27 -10.20 1.58 -1.92
C ASP A 27 -9.49 2.77 -1.25
N THR A 28 -8.17 2.72 -1.23
CA THR A 28 -7.35 3.81 -0.68
C THR A 28 -7.40 5.08 -1.54
N ALA A 29 -7.44 4.94 -2.87
CA ALA A 29 -7.37 6.05 -3.81
C ALA A 29 -8.72 6.66 -4.16
N VAL A 30 -9.79 5.86 -4.19
CA VAL A 30 -11.14 6.31 -4.58
C VAL A 30 -11.64 7.46 -3.72
N ILE A 31 -11.21 7.51 -2.46
CA ILE A 31 -11.57 8.55 -1.49
C ILE A 31 -11.26 9.96 -2.02
N SER A 32 -10.16 10.13 -2.78
CA SER A 32 -9.69 11.42 -3.26
C SER A 32 -10.70 12.16 -4.14
N GLY A 33 -11.51 11.44 -4.92
CA GLY A 33 -12.55 12.02 -5.75
C GLY A 33 -13.85 12.35 -5.00
N THR A 34 -14.01 11.84 -3.78
CA THR A 34 -15.28 11.93 -3.03
C THR A 34 -15.25 12.93 -1.89
N ILE A 35 -14.06 13.38 -1.46
CA ILE A 35 -13.88 14.23 -0.28
C ILE A 35 -14.74 15.50 -0.36
N LYS A 36 -14.70 16.19 -1.49
CA LYS A 36 -15.42 17.47 -1.69
C LYS A 36 -16.93 17.29 -1.57
N ASP A 37 -17.49 16.35 -2.32
CA ASP A 37 -18.92 16.12 -2.37
C ASP A 37 -19.46 15.64 -1.01
N VAL A 38 -18.75 14.70 -0.38
CA VAL A 38 -19.10 14.18 0.96
C VAL A 38 -18.98 15.28 2.02
N SER A 39 -17.92 16.10 1.97
CA SER A 39 -17.72 17.20 2.92
C SER A 39 -18.79 18.26 2.79
N THR A 40 -19.20 18.58 1.56
CA THR A 40 -20.27 19.55 1.31
C THR A 40 -21.63 19.00 1.75
N LEU A 41 -21.94 17.72 1.41
CA LEU A 41 -23.21 17.09 1.73
C LEU A 41 -23.44 16.96 3.24
N PHE A 42 -22.41 16.57 3.98
CA PHE A 42 -22.50 16.35 5.43
C PHE A 42 -21.94 17.50 6.27
N SER A 43 -21.57 18.63 5.63
CA SER A 43 -21.01 19.83 6.27
C SER A 43 -19.83 19.53 7.21
N LEU A 44 -18.88 18.74 6.72
CA LEU A 44 -17.73 18.27 7.51
C LEU A 44 -16.70 19.39 7.74
N ASP A 45 -16.24 19.53 8.97
CA ASP A 45 -15.08 20.33 9.30
C ASP A 45 -13.76 19.64 8.89
N ALA A 46 -12.62 20.34 9.00
CA ALA A 46 -11.31 19.80 8.59
C ALA A 46 -10.93 18.51 9.35
N MET A 47 -11.30 18.39 10.64
CA MET A 47 -11.01 17.18 11.42
C MET A 47 -11.90 16.02 11.03
N GLN A 48 -13.17 16.28 10.72
CA GLN A 48 -14.11 15.28 10.21
C GLN A 48 -13.74 14.81 8.80
N GLN A 49 -13.24 15.71 7.94
CA GLN A 49 -12.68 15.32 6.63
C GLN A 49 -11.47 14.37 6.80
N GLY A 50 -10.57 14.71 7.74
CA GLY A 50 -9.47 13.82 8.11
C GLY A 50 -9.96 12.47 8.63
N TRP A 51 -11.02 12.46 9.47
CA TRP A 51 -11.65 11.25 9.96
C TRP A 51 -12.27 10.40 8.84
N TYR A 52 -12.90 11.03 7.87
CA TYR A 52 -13.46 10.34 6.69
C TYR A 52 -12.41 9.56 5.93
N VAL A 53 -11.21 10.12 5.75
CA VAL A 53 -10.06 9.41 5.15
C VAL A 53 -9.43 8.43 6.12
N GLY A 54 -9.22 8.86 7.37
CA GLY A 54 -8.49 8.11 8.39
C GLY A 54 -9.23 6.87 8.92
N CYS A 55 -10.56 6.85 8.92
CA CYS A 55 -11.34 5.76 9.47
C CYS A 55 -11.02 4.40 8.81
N ALA A 56 -10.83 4.35 7.50
CA ALA A 56 -10.41 3.14 6.81
C ALA A 56 -9.00 2.69 7.22
N LEU A 57 -8.09 3.64 7.50
CA LEU A 57 -6.73 3.33 7.96
C LEU A 57 -6.73 2.74 9.38
N ILE A 58 -7.64 3.17 10.26
CA ILE A 58 -7.86 2.50 11.56
C ILE A 58 -8.38 1.07 11.35
N GLY A 59 -9.31 0.88 10.43
CA GLY A 59 -9.74 -0.45 10.00
C GLY A 59 -8.56 -1.30 9.55
N SER A 60 -7.63 -0.72 8.77
CA SER A 60 -6.44 -1.42 8.28
C SER A 60 -5.48 -1.83 9.41
N ILE A 61 -5.27 -0.98 10.40
CA ILE A 61 -4.49 -1.32 11.61
C ILE A 61 -5.11 -2.53 12.32
N ALA A 62 -6.42 -2.53 12.51
CA ALA A 62 -7.14 -3.67 13.10
C ALA A 62 -7.00 -4.93 12.23
N GLY A 63 -7.18 -4.79 10.92
CA GLY A 63 -7.04 -5.86 9.94
C GLY A 63 -5.65 -6.51 9.95
N VAL A 64 -4.58 -5.71 9.96
CA VAL A 64 -3.18 -6.20 10.08
C VAL A 64 -2.97 -6.97 11.38
N SER A 65 -3.48 -6.43 12.50
CA SER A 65 -3.34 -7.06 13.82
C SER A 65 -4.00 -8.44 13.90
N VAL A 66 -5.15 -8.59 13.26
CA VAL A 66 -5.93 -9.85 13.28
C VAL A 66 -5.46 -10.82 12.19
N ALA A 67 -4.96 -10.31 11.06
CA ALA A 67 -4.54 -11.12 9.90
C ALA A 67 -3.50 -12.19 10.26
N GLY A 68 -2.54 -11.86 11.15
CA GLY A 68 -1.53 -12.80 11.62
C GLY A 68 -2.12 -14.06 12.24
N VAL A 69 -3.04 -13.88 13.20
CA VAL A 69 -3.70 -14.98 13.92
C VAL A 69 -4.64 -15.76 13.00
N LEU A 70 -5.41 -15.05 12.17
CA LEU A 70 -6.37 -15.69 11.27
C LEU A 70 -5.69 -16.56 10.22
N ARG A 71 -4.63 -16.07 9.57
CA ARG A 71 -3.89 -16.83 8.55
C ARG A 71 -3.25 -18.10 9.09
N ASP A 72 -2.80 -18.06 10.35
CA ASP A 72 -2.17 -19.22 10.97
C ASP A 72 -3.23 -20.26 11.40
N ARG A 73 -4.39 -19.80 11.90
CA ARG A 73 -5.49 -20.69 12.31
C ARG A 73 -6.34 -21.22 11.16
N LEU A 74 -6.75 -20.36 10.23
CA LEU A 74 -7.71 -20.70 9.17
C LEU A 74 -7.03 -21.08 7.86
N GLY A 75 -5.82 -20.58 7.59
CA GLY A 75 -5.13 -20.66 6.31
C GLY A 75 -5.18 -19.35 5.52
N ARG A 76 -4.45 -19.34 4.41
CA ARG A 76 -4.32 -18.11 3.60
C ARG A 76 -5.55 -17.88 2.72
N LYS A 77 -6.06 -18.93 2.10
CA LYS A 77 -7.25 -18.87 1.23
C LYS A 77 -8.51 -18.34 1.94
N PRO A 78 -8.91 -18.84 3.13
CA PRO A 78 -10.08 -18.30 3.83
C PRO A 78 -9.93 -16.83 4.20
N VAL A 79 -8.73 -16.37 4.52
CA VAL A 79 -8.49 -14.95 4.84
C VAL A 79 -8.58 -14.09 3.60
N LEU A 80 -8.11 -14.53 2.43
CA LEU A 80 -8.31 -13.83 1.16
C LEU A 80 -9.80 -13.74 0.79
N ILE A 81 -10.56 -14.81 0.97
CA ILE A 81 -12.03 -14.82 0.75
C ILE A 81 -12.73 -13.87 1.71
N LEU A 82 -12.38 -13.91 3.02
CA LEU A 82 -12.94 -12.98 4.01
C LEU A 82 -12.67 -11.53 3.64
N SER A 83 -11.43 -11.22 3.21
CA SER A 83 -11.08 -9.87 2.76
C SER A 83 -11.92 -9.45 1.56
N ALA A 84 -12.14 -10.34 0.58
CA ALA A 84 -12.98 -10.04 -0.58
C ALA A 84 -14.45 -9.78 -0.20
N VAL A 85 -14.98 -10.51 0.80
CA VAL A 85 -16.31 -10.25 1.36
C VAL A 85 -16.38 -8.88 2.02
N LEU A 86 -15.34 -8.51 2.82
CA LEU A 86 -15.29 -7.22 3.49
C LEU A 86 -15.21 -6.06 2.50
N PHE A 87 -14.40 -6.17 1.43
CA PHE A 87 -14.37 -5.18 0.34
C PHE A 87 -15.72 -5.04 -0.35
N THR A 88 -16.34 -6.14 -0.71
CA THR A 88 -17.65 -6.13 -1.38
C THR A 88 -18.72 -5.48 -0.48
N ALA A 89 -18.76 -5.85 0.79
CA ALA A 89 -19.71 -5.28 1.76
C ALA A 89 -19.46 -3.78 2.00
N SER A 90 -18.19 -3.37 2.06
CA SER A 90 -17.79 -1.97 2.21
C SER A 90 -18.23 -1.14 1.01
N ALA A 91 -17.84 -1.53 -0.19
CA ALA A 91 -18.13 -0.78 -1.41
C ALA A 91 -19.64 -0.67 -1.67
N ALA A 92 -20.37 -1.79 -1.57
CA ALA A 92 -21.83 -1.78 -1.71
C ALA A 92 -22.50 -0.95 -0.60
N GLY A 93 -22.03 -1.06 0.65
CA GLY A 93 -22.55 -0.30 1.78
C GLY A 93 -22.28 1.21 1.64
N CYS A 94 -21.10 1.62 1.18
CA CYS A 94 -20.80 3.02 0.91
C CYS A 94 -21.69 3.63 -0.19
N ALA A 95 -22.06 2.83 -1.21
CA ALA A 95 -22.94 3.29 -2.28
C ALA A 95 -24.36 3.60 -1.78
N VAL A 96 -24.88 2.86 -0.79
CA VAL A 96 -26.27 2.96 -0.32
C VAL A 96 -26.43 3.56 1.08
N CYS A 97 -25.36 4.00 1.73
CA CYS A 97 -25.40 4.56 3.08
C CYS A 97 -26.33 5.80 3.16
N ALA A 98 -27.07 5.95 4.25
CA ALA A 98 -28.00 7.05 4.45
C ALA A 98 -27.33 8.26 5.13
N ASP A 99 -26.37 8.03 6.01
CA ASP A 99 -25.73 9.05 6.83
C ASP A 99 -24.19 8.88 6.90
N PHE A 100 -23.52 9.89 7.43
CA PHE A 100 -22.06 9.90 7.55
C PHE A 100 -21.54 8.78 8.48
N ASN A 101 -22.25 8.44 9.54
CA ASN A 101 -21.80 7.40 10.47
C ASN A 101 -21.82 6.01 9.80
N GLN A 102 -22.86 5.73 9.01
CA GLN A 102 -22.90 4.50 8.21
C GLN A 102 -21.76 4.45 7.20
N LEU A 103 -21.48 5.57 6.51
CA LEU A 103 -20.36 5.67 5.59
C LEU A 103 -19.04 5.34 6.29
N VAL A 104 -18.79 5.91 7.45
CA VAL A 104 -17.59 5.64 8.27
C VAL A 104 -17.50 4.15 8.67
N ILE A 105 -18.62 3.54 9.10
CA ILE A 105 -18.65 2.12 9.47
C ILE A 105 -18.26 1.23 8.28
N TYR A 106 -18.85 1.47 7.10
CA TYR A 106 -18.51 0.71 5.90
C TYR A 106 -17.05 0.92 5.47
N ARG A 107 -16.53 2.14 5.58
CA ARG A 107 -15.11 2.44 5.33
C ARG A 107 -14.18 1.70 6.31
N ILE A 108 -14.53 1.60 7.58
CA ILE A 108 -13.76 0.80 8.56
C ILE A 108 -13.77 -0.68 8.18
N ILE A 109 -14.92 -1.22 7.74
CA ILE A 109 -15.05 -2.60 7.28
C ILE A 109 -14.13 -2.87 6.08
N GLY A 110 -14.12 -1.97 5.08
CA GLY A 110 -13.18 -2.04 3.94
C GLY A 110 -11.73 -1.98 4.39
N GLY A 111 -11.44 -1.06 5.33
CA GLY A 111 -10.13 -0.95 5.94
C GLY A 111 -9.63 -2.25 6.59
N VAL A 112 -10.47 -2.98 7.30
CA VAL A 112 -10.10 -4.30 7.84
C VAL A 112 -9.71 -5.24 6.70
N GLY A 113 -10.44 -5.25 5.59
CA GLY A 113 -10.09 -5.97 4.36
C GLY A 113 -8.71 -5.57 3.82
N ILE A 114 -8.42 -4.27 3.72
CA ILE A 114 -7.11 -3.73 3.31
C ILE A 114 -6.00 -4.30 4.21
N GLY A 115 -6.15 -4.19 5.53
CA GLY A 115 -5.15 -4.68 6.47
C GLY A 115 -4.87 -6.17 6.32
N MET A 116 -5.90 -6.99 6.12
CA MET A 116 -5.74 -8.43 5.91
C MET A 116 -5.00 -8.75 4.62
N VAL A 117 -5.41 -8.14 3.48
CA VAL A 117 -4.80 -8.41 2.17
C VAL A 117 -3.35 -7.93 2.12
N SER A 118 -3.03 -6.82 2.77
CA SER A 118 -1.67 -6.25 2.78
C SER A 118 -0.62 -7.22 3.34
N ILE A 119 -1.03 -8.11 4.23
CA ILE A 119 -0.17 -9.14 4.83
C ILE A 119 -0.31 -10.48 4.08
N VAL A 120 -1.56 -10.92 3.82
CA VAL A 120 -1.81 -12.29 3.37
C VAL A 120 -1.53 -12.48 1.89
N SER A 121 -1.82 -11.50 1.03
CA SER A 121 -1.59 -11.62 -0.42
C SER A 121 -0.10 -11.79 -0.78
N PRO A 122 0.84 -10.92 -0.37
CA PRO A 122 2.25 -11.10 -0.70
C PRO A 122 2.83 -12.36 -0.05
N LEU A 123 2.37 -12.71 1.16
CA LEU A 123 2.76 -13.97 1.80
C LEU A 123 2.30 -15.17 0.99
N TYR A 124 1.03 -15.22 0.58
CA TYR A 124 0.48 -16.31 -0.22
C TYR A 124 1.24 -16.46 -1.54
N ILE A 125 1.50 -15.35 -2.25
CA ILE A 125 2.32 -15.36 -3.47
C ILE A 125 3.71 -15.96 -3.19
N SER A 126 4.35 -15.55 -2.10
CA SER A 126 5.69 -16.03 -1.74
C SER A 126 5.75 -17.51 -1.40
N GLU A 127 4.68 -18.05 -0.80
CA GLU A 127 4.55 -19.47 -0.41
C GLU A 127 4.19 -20.36 -1.60
N MET A 128 3.49 -19.84 -2.61
CA MET A 128 3.15 -20.55 -3.85
C MET A 128 4.28 -20.47 -4.89
N ALA A 129 5.09 -19.42 -4.83
CA ALA A 129 6.11 -19.13 -5.83
C ALA A 129 7.33 -20.07 -5.73
N VAL A 130 7.75 -20.57 -6.89
CA VAL A 130 9.05 -21.26 -7.03
C VAL A 130 10.19 -20.27 -6.70
N PRO A 131 11.24 -20.69 -5.97
CA PRO A 131 12.33 -19.80 -5.52
C PRO A 131 12.89 -18.87 -6.61
N ARG A 132 13.04 -19.38 -7.83
CA ARG A 132 13.56 -18.62 -9.00
C ARG A 132 12.71 -17.42 -9.38
N TYR A 133 11.39 -17.48 -9.19
CA TYR A 133 10.43 -16.45 -9.63
C TYR A 133 9.81 -15.69 -8.46
N ARG A 134 10.10 -16.06 -7.21
CA ARG A 134 9.45 -15.54 -5.99
C ARG A 134 9.49 -14.01 -5.91
N GLY A 135 10.65 -13.40 -6.09
CA GLY A 135 10.80 -11.95 -6.03
C GLY A 135 9.92 -11.23 -7.07
N ARG A 136 9.97 -11.70 -8.32
CA ARG A 136 9.17 -11.11 -9.41
C ARG A 136 7.66 -11.25 -9.18
N LEU A 137 7.21 -12.40 -8.68
CA LEU A 137 5.80 -12.64 -8.42
C LEU A 137 5.28 -11.84 -7.22
N VAL A 138 6.07 -11.71 -6.15
CA VAL A 138 5.71 -10.84 -5.01
C VAL A 138 5.66 -9.37 -5.45
N SER A 139 6.53 -8.95 -6.37
CA SER A 139 6.50 -7.58 -6.91
C SER A 139 5.22 -7.28 -7.72
N LEU A 140 4.52 -8.30 -8.25
CA LEU A 140 3.20 -8.11 -8.87
C LEU A 140 2.18 -7.56 -7.90
N TYR A 141 2.26 -7.90 -6.60
CA TYR A 141 1.39 -7.33 -5.59
C TYR A 141 1.55 -5.81 -5.50
N GLN A 142 2.79 -5.32 -5.39
CA GLN A 142 3.07 -3.89 -5.33
C GLN A 142 2.63 -3.16 -6.60
N LEU A 143 2.87 -3.76 -7.76
CA LEU A 143 2.40 -3.22 -9.04
C LEU A 143 0.87 -3.16 -9.07
N ALA A 144 0.18 -4.21 -8.61
CA ALA A 144 -1.27 -4.24 -8.55
C ALA A 144 -1.83 -3.14 -7.63
N VAL A 145 -1.18 -2.83 -6.51
CA VAL A 145 -1.56 -1.69 -5.64
C VAL A 145 -1.53 -0.38 -6.43
N THR A 146 -0.45 -0.08 -7.15
CA THR A 146 -0.34 1.18 -7.91
C THR A 146 -1.29 1.23 -9.10
N VAL A 147 -1.55 0.10 -9.76
CA VAL A 147 -2.58 0.00 -10.81
C VAL A 147 -3.98 0.21 -10.20
N GLY A 148 -4.23 -0.24 -8.97
CA GLY A 148 -5.46 0.03 -8.22
C GLY A 148 -5.65 1.53 -7.96
N PHE A 149 -4.60 2.25 -7.54
CA PHE A 149 -4.63 3.72 -7.44
C PHE A 149 -5.03 4.38 -8.75
N LEU A 150 -4.34 4.03 -9.84
CA LEU A 150 -4.63 4.57 -11.16
C LEU A 150 -6.06 4.24 -11.60
N GLY A 151 -6.53 3.01 -11.38
CA GLY A 151 -7.89 2.57 -11.69
C GLY A 151 -8.95 3.40 -10.96
N ALA A 152 -8.77 3.66 -9.67
CA ALA A 152 -9.67 4.50 -8.88
C ALA A 152 -9.70 5.95 -9.39
N TYR A 153 -8.54 6.53 -9.68
CA TYR A 153 -8.48 7.89 -10.22
C TYR A 153 -9.16 8.02 -11.58
N LEU A 154 -8.97 7.03 -12.46
CA LEU A 154 -9.65 6.98 -13.76
C LEU A 154 -11.16 6.88 -13.60
N VAL A 155 -11.65 6.02 -12.70
CA VAL A 155 -13.08 5.89 -12.43
C VAL A 155 -13.66 7.16 -11.84
N ASN A 156 -12.99 7.79 -10.89
CA ASN A 156 -13.41 9.06 -10.31
C ASN A 156 -13.54 10.15 -11.40
N PHE A 157 -12.54 10.29 -12.26
CA PHE A 157 -12.55 11.25 -13.35
C PHE A 157 -13.69 10.97 -14.35
N GLN A 158 -13.81 9.72 -14.82
CA GLN A 158 -14.84 9.36 -15.79
C GLN A 158 -16.26 9.50 -15.24
N LEU A 159 -16.50 9.16 -13.97
CA LEU A 159 -17.81 9.31 -13.35
C LEU A 159 -18.19 10.78 -13.12
N LEU A 160 -17.23 11.62 -12.78
CA LEU A 160 -17.50 13.08 -12.71
C LEU A 160 -17.86 13.64 -14.10
N GLU A 161 -17.07 13.32 -15.12
CA GLU A 161 -17.35 13.71 -16.52
C GLU A 161 -18.73 13.25 -16.96
N TYR A 162 -19.08 11.98 -16.66
CA TYR A 162 -20.39 11.43 -16.96
C TYR A 162 -21.52 12.20 -16.24
N ALA A 163 -21.36 12.47 -14.95
CA ALA A 163 -22.34 13.20 -14.15
C ALA A 163 -22.55 14.63 -14.68
N VAL A 164 -21.48 15.32 -15.08
CA VAL A 164 -21.54 16.66 -15.66
C VAL A 164 -22.21 16.64 -17.03
N ALA A 165 -21.90 15.67 -17.90
CA ALA A 165 -22.48 15.56 -19.23
C ALA A 165 -23.99 15.27 -19.20
N HIS A 166 -24.49 14.59 -18.17
CA HIS A 166 -25.91 14.23 -18.01
C HIS A 166 -26.62 15.08 -16.92
N ALA A 167 -26.01 16.21 -16.54
CA ALA A 167 -26.58 17.14 -15.57
C ALA A 167 -27.94 17.69 -16.09
N GLY A 168 -29.01 17.38 -15.34
CA GLY A 168 -30.39 17.77 -15.73
C GLY A 168 -31.25 16.60 -16.20
N GLU A 169 -30.71 15.40 -16.35
CA GLU A 169 -31.51 14.19 -16.56
C GLU A 169 -32.21 13.75 -15.26
N ASN A 170 -33.28 12.95 -15.41
CA ASN A 170 -34.04 12.49 -14.26
C ASN A 170 -33.19 11.59 -13.32
N THR A 171 -33.00 12.04 -12.09
CA THR A 171 -32.26 11.34 -11.03
C THR A 171 -33.14 10.42 -10.15
N ASP A 172 -34.44 10.25 -10.45
CA ASP A 172 -35.35 9.45 -9.63
C ASP A 172 -35.02 7.94 -9.66
N SER A 173 -34.28 7.48 -10.68
CA SER A 173 -33.83 6.10 -10.72
C SER A 173 -32.60 5.90 -9.80
N THR A 174 -32.43 4.69 -9.25
CA THR A 174 -31.25 4.32 -8.46
C THR A 174 -29.96 4.58 -9.24
N PHE A 175 -29.96 4.32 -10.54
CA PHE A 175 -28.84 4.59 -11.43
C PHE A 175 -28.58 6.11 -11.53
N GLY A 176 -29.62 6.90 -11.78
CA GLY A 176 -29.50 8.37 -11.85
C GLY A 176 -28.98 8.99 -10.53
N LEU A 177 -29.47 8.47 -9.40
CA LEU A 177 -28.98 8.93 -8.09
C LEU A 177 -27.50 8.60 -7.89
N LEU A 178 -27.05 7.38 -8.20
CA LEU A 178 -25.68 6.91 -7.94
C LEU A 178 -24.65 7.52 -8.90
N PHE A 179 -25.01 7.79 -10.17
CA PHE A 179 -24.04 8.16 -11.18
C PHE A 179 -24.18 9.60 -11.68
N ILE A 180 -25.30 10.28 -11.40
CA ILE A 180 -25.55 11.66 -11.82
C ILE A 180 -25.75 12.57 -10.60
N GLY A 181 -26.74 12.28 -9.74
CA GLY A 181 -27.11 13.14 -8.63
C GLY A 181 -26.12 13.16 -7.48
N GLN A 182 -25.54 12.02 -7.15
CA GLN A 182 -24.54 11.84 -6.09
C GLN A 182 -23.39 10.96 -6.59
N SER A 183 -22.62 11.44 -7.56
CA SER A 183 -21.57 10.69 -8.25
C SER A 183 -20.53 10.05 -7.31
N TRP A 184 -20.27 10.66 -6.13
CA TRP A 184 -19.41 10.09 -5.11
C TRP A 184 -19.84 8.68 -4.65
N ARG A 185 -21.15 8.40 -4.66
CA ARG A 185 -21.68 7.05 -4.35
C ARG A 185 -21.32 6.05 -5.43
N GLY A 186 -21.41 6.48 -6.69
CA GLY A 186 -20.97 5.68 -7.82
C GLY A 186 -19.47 5.41 -7.78
N MET A 187 -18.65 6.42 -7.44
CA MET A 187 -17.20 6.28 -7.31
C MET A 187 -16.83 5.20 -6.28
N LEU A 188 -17.38 5.28 -5.06
CA LEU A 188 -17.16 4.25 -4.02
C LEU A 188 -17.78 2.89 -4.40
N GLY A 189 -18.99 2.92 -4.98
CA GLY A 189 -19.73 1.70 -5.35
C GLY A 189 -19.08 0.90 -6.47
N MET A 190 -18.37 1.53 -7.41
CA MET A 190 -17.69 0.85 -8.52
C MET A 190 -16.62 -0.13 -8.06
N GLU A 191 -16.08 0.02 -6.86
CA GLU A 191 -15.18 -0.96 -6.25
C GLU A 191 -15.84 -2.34 -6.07
N THR A 192 -17.16 -2.40 -5.96
CA THR A 192 -17.90 -3.66 -5.86
C THR A 192 -17.60 -4.60 -7.02
N VAL A 193 -17.35 -4.07 -8.23
CA VAL A 193 -17.08 -4.88 -9.42
C VAL A 193 -15.77 -5.69 -9.27
N PRO A 194 -14.59 -5.07 -9.06
CA PRO A 194 -13.36 -5.83 -8.85
C PRO A 194 -13.38 -6.62 -7.54
N ALA A 195 -14.11 -6.19 -6.50
CA ALA A 195 -14.23 -6.93 -5.24
C ALA A 195 -15.02 -8.25 -5.43
N LEU A 196 -16.13 -8.24 -6.17
CA LEU A 196 -16.87 -9.45 -6.54
C LEU A 196 -16.04 -10.36 -7.44
N LEU A 197 -15.31 -9.81 -8.39
CA LEU A 197 -14.42 -10.59 -9.24
C LEU A 197 -13.36 -11.31 -8.38
N PHE A 198 -12.73 -10.59 -7.45
CA PHE A 198 -11.78 -11.18 -6.52
C PHE A 198 -12.42 -12.26 -5.65
N LEU A 199 -13.62 -12.00 -5.11
CA LEU A 199 -14.38 -12.97 -4.31
C LEU A 199 -14.62 -14.26 -5.08
N ILE A 200 -15.14 -14.16 -6.30
CA ILE A 200 -15.45 -15.34 -7.14
C ILE A 200 -14.17 -16.13 -7.44
N ILE A 201 -13.10 -15.44 -7.89
CA ILE A 201 -11.87 -16.12 -8.32
C ILE A 201 -11.10 -16.67 -7.12
N ALA A 202 -11.18 -16.07 -5.94
CA ALA A 202 -10.54 -16.56 -4.71
C ALA A 202 -11.02 -17.96 -4.30
N PHE A 203 -12.21 -18.38 -4.70
CA PHE A 203 -12.68 -19.76 -4.47
C PHE A 203 -11.91 -20.81 -5.28
N PHE A 204 -11.32 -20.44 -6.41
CA PHE A 204 -10.63 -21.36 -7.32
C PHE A 204 -9.13 -21.52 -7.00
N VAL A 205 -8.52 -20.65 -6.21
CA VAL A 205 -7.12 -20.82 -5.81
C VAL A 205 -7.00 -21.87 -4.71
N PRO A 206 -5.89 -22.65 -4.70
CA PRO A 206 -5.64 -23.65 -3.67
C PRO A 206 -5.19 -23.00 -2.36
N GLU A 207 -5.17 -23.77 -1.28
CA GLU A 207 -4.54 -23.34 -0.03
C GLU A 207 -3.01 -23.42 -0.13
N SER A 208 -2.30 -22.67 0.73
CA SER A 208 -0.84 -22.70 0.79
C SER A 208 -0.30 -24.08 1.14
N PRO A 209 0.59 -24.68 0.31
CA PRO A 209 1.25 -25.94 0.62
C PRO A 209 2.07 -25.85 1.91
N LYS A 210 2.74 -24.72 2.14
CA LYS A 210 3.53 -24.50 3.35
C LYS A 210 2.64 -24.57 4.59
N TRP A 211 1.51 -23.90 4.60
CA TRP A 211 0.58 -23.93 5.73
C TRP A 211 -0.01 -25.33 5.95
N LEU A 212 -0.33 -26.05 4.88
CA LEU A 212 -0.84 -27.42 5.00
C LEU A 212 0.15 -28.38 5.64
N ILE A 213 1.45 -28.21 5.37
CA ILE A 213 2.52 -29.03 5.96
C ILE A 213 2.73 -28.62 7.43
N VAL A 214 2.90 -27.31 7.68
CA VAL A 214 3.34 -26.77 8.96
C VAL A 214 2.27 -26.87 10.03
N GLU A 215 1.08 -26.34 9.73
CA GLU A 215 0.02 -26.14 10.72
C GLU A 215 -0.98 -27.31 10.76
N ARG A 216 -1.09 -28.07 9.66
CA ARG A 216 -2.09 -29.12 9.52
C ARG A 216 -1.52 -30.53 9.38
N GLY A 217 -0.23 -30.68 9.13
CA GLY A 217 0.41 -31.97 8.89
C GLY A 217 -0.10 -32.74 7.65
N ARG A 218 -0.79 -32.02 6.72
CA ARG A 218 -1.43 -32.64 5.54
C ARG A 218 -0.47 -32.64 4.35
N ARG A 219 0.64 -33.42 4.47
CA ARG A 219 1.71 -33.52 3.46
C ARG A 219 1.18 -33.92 2.07
N GLU A 220 0.32 -34.94 1.98
CA GLU A 220 -0.16 -35.45 0.70
C GLU A 220 -0.97 -34.38 -0.07
N LYS A 221 -1.84 -33.62 0.63
CA LYS A 221 -2.59 -32.53 0.02
C LYS A 221 -1.66 -31.41 -0.45
N ALA A 222 -0.61 -31.10 0.30
CA ALA A 222 0.39 -30.12 -0.11
C ALA A 222 1.15 -30.58 -1.36
N VAL A 223 1.57 -31.86 -1.41
CA VAL A 223 2.22 -32.45 -2.60
C VAL A 223 1.30 -32.39 -3.82
N SER A 224 0.01 -32.69 -3.67
CA SER A 224 -0.94 -32.60 -4.80
C SER A 224 -1.08 -31.18 -5.36
N ILE A 225 -0.96 -30.15 -4.51
CA ILE A 225 -0.98 -28.75 -4.94
C ILE A 225 0.36 -28.38 -5.62
N LEU A 226 1.49 -28.78 -5.00
CA LEU A 226 2.82 -28.55 -5.57
C LEU A 226 2.96 -29.24 -6.94
N GLN A 227 2.38 -30.41 -7.13
CA GLN A 227 2.38 -31.13 -8.41
C GLN A 227 1.65 -30.39 -9.54
N ARG A 228 0.73 -29.46 -9.21
CA ARG A 228 0.13 -28.55 -10.22
C ARG A 228 1.09 -27.45 -10.66
N ILE A 229 2.15 -27.20 -9.90
CA ILE A 229 3.18 -26.19 -10.19
C ILE A 229 4.41 -26.88 -10.80
N TYR A 230 4.85 -27.99 -10.19
CA TYR A 230 5.96 -28.81 -10.67
C TYR A 230 5.39 -30.01 -11.45
N SER A 231 5.78 -30.19 -12.70
CA SER A 231 5.28 -31.33 -13.52
C SER A 231 5.71 -32.68 -12.96
N ASP A 232 6.84 -32.74 -12.24
CA ASP A 232 7.36 -33.98 -11.65
C ASP A 232 6.92 -34.11 -10.18
N ARG A 233 6.30 -35.25 -9.86
CA ARG A 233 5.91 -35.60 -8.50
C ARG A 233 7.08 -35.68 -7.54
N ARG A 234 8.24 -36.18 -7.99
CA ARG A 234 9.46 -36.27 -7.17
C ARG A 234 9.94 -34.91 -6.70
N GLU A 235 9.89 -33.90 -7.59
CA GLU A 235 10.25 -32.53 -7.20
C GLU A 235 9.23 -31.91 -6.24
N ALA A 236 7.94 -32.17 -6.46
CA ALA A 236 6.89 -31.72 -5.53
C ALA A 236 7.08 -32.32 -4.13
N GLU A 237 7.42 -33.61 -4.04
CA GLU A 237 7.74 -34.31 -2.78
C GLU A 237 9.01 -33.74 -2.14
N ALA A 238 10.10 -33.56 -2.91
CA ALA A 238 11.34 -32.96 -2.42
C ALA A 238 11.14 -31.55 -1.87
N GLN A 239 10.32 -30.72 -2.55
CA GLN A 239 9.97 -29.37 -2.06
C GLN A 239 9.13 -29.42 -0.77
N ALA A 240 8.22 -30.38 -0.66
CA ALA A 240 7.44 -30.58 0.57
C ALA A 240 8.34 -31.00 1.74
N ASP A 241 9.30 -31.90 1.51
CA ASP A 241 10.25 -32.37 2.53
C ASP A 241 11.23 -31.25 2.94
N CYS A 242 11.73 -30.46 1.98
CA CYS A 242 12.52 -29.28 2.27
C CYS A 242 11.73 -28.26 3.14
N THR A 243 10.44 -28.08 2.86
CA THR A 243 9.59 -27.19 3.68
C THR A 243 9.42 -27.73 5.10
N ALA A 244 9.27 -29.04 5.25
CA ALA A 244 9.14 -29.67 6.57
C ALA A 244 10.45 -29.62 7.40
N SER A 245 11.62 -29.79 6.77
CA SER A 245 12.92 -29.78 7.45
C SER A 245 13.32 -28.38 7.97
N VAL A 246 13.03 -27.32 7.23
CA VAL A 246 13.33 -25.92 7.66
C VAL A 246 12.60 -25.53 8.94
N LEU A 247 11.54 -26.24 9.30
CA LEU A 247 10.73 -25.93 10.49
C LEU A 247 11.26 -26.55 11.77
N SER A 248 12.02 -27.66 11.69
CA SER A 248 12.65 -28.27 12.86
C SER A 248 13.75 -27.38 13.46
N ASP A 249 14.33 -26.46 12.65
CA ASP A 249 15.42 -25.58 13.07
C ASP A 249 14.97 -24.18 13.57
N ASN A 250 13.67 -23.83 13.43
CA ASN A 250 13.17 -22.54 13.92
C ASN A 250 12.91 -22.57 15.43
N ALA A 251 13.98 -22.44 16.21
CA ALA A 251 13.92 -22.13 17.64
C ALA A 251 13.13 -20.83 17.86
N SER A 252 12.20 -20.87 18.82
CA SER A 252 11.31 -19.80 19.23
C SER A 252 12.01 -18.42 19.27
N SER A 253 11.53 -17.48 18.48
CA SER A 253 11.93 -16.07 18.58
C SER A 253 11.47 -15.54 19.95
N SER A 254 12.41 -15.28 20.86
CA SER A 254 12.09 -14.69 22.16
C SER A 254 11.91 -13.19 22.02
N ILE A 255 10.77 -12.66 22.49
CA ILE A 255 10.48 -11.21 22.55
C ILE A 255 11.61 -10.47 23.31
N SER A 256 12.21 -11.12 24.32
CA SER A 256 13.31 -10.54 25.08
C SER A 256 14.55 -10.21 24.26
N MET A 257 14.76 -10.85 23.11
CA MET A 257 15.89 -10.56 22.22
C MET A 257 15.80 -9.17 21.58
N ILE A 258 14.62 -8.62 21.39
CA ILE A 258 14.42 -7.26 20.83
C ILE A 258 15.04 -6.21 21.77
N PHE A 259 15.00 -6.42 23.08
CA PHE A 259 15.52 -5.47 24.07
C PHE A 259 17.04 -5.51 24.22
N ARG A 260 17.76 -6.37 23.49
CA ARG A 260 19.23 -6.32 23.45
C ARG A 260 19.67 -4.99 22.79
N PRO A 261 20.67 -4.26 23.36
CA PRO A 261 20.98 -2.88 22.96
C PRO A 261 21.18 -2.64 21.44
N GLY A 262 21.88 -3.53 20.75
CA GLY A 262 22.11 -3.42 19.30
C GLY A 262 20.85 -3.69 18.48
N ILE A 263 20.10 -4.72 18.84
CA ILE A 263 18.85 -5.11 18.14
C ILE A 263 17.78 -4.05 18.40
N PHE A 264 17.66 -3.56 19.64
CA PHE A 264 16.72 -2.50 19.98
C PHE A 264 16.97 -1.23 19.16
N LYS A 265 18.25 -0.84 19.00
CA LYS A 265 18.61 0.29 18.13
C LYS A 265 18.17 0.08 16.68
N ALA A 266 18.35 -1.13 16.12
CA ALA A 266 17.89 -1.44 14.78
C ALA A 266 16.37 -1.32 14.66
N VAL A 267 15.61 -1.84 15.65
CA VAL A 267 14.15 -1.74 15.69
C VAL A 267 13.68 -0.30 15.76
N VAL A 268 14.28 0.52 16.64
CA VAL A 268 13.96 1.95 16.76
C VAL A 268 14.26 2.69 15.46
N CYS A 269 15.40 2.45 14.82
CA CYS A 269 15.70 3.04 13.51
C CYS A 269 14.66 2.66 12.45
N GLY A 270 14.24 1.39 12.40
CA GLY A 270 13.23 0.96 11.46
C GLY A 270 11.85 1.58 11.72
N VAL A 271 11.43 1.69 12.98
CA VAL A 271 10.20 2.41 13.37
C VAL A 271 10.27 3.87 12.96
N CYS A 272 11.39 4.56 13.22
CA CYS A 272 11.58 5.95 12.81
C CYS A 272 11.50 6.12 11.29
N ILE A 273 12.15 5.25 10.52
CA ILE A 273 12.07 5.28 9.05
C ILE A 273 10.65 5.04 8.58
N ALA A 274 9.93 4.06 9.16
CA ALA A 274 8.57 3.75 8.79
C ALA A 274 7.61 4.94 9.01
N ILE A 275 7.72 5.61 10.17
CA ILE A 275 6.89 6.78 10.49
C ILE A 275 7.30 7.99 9.66
N LEU A 276 8.58 8.37 9.66
CA LEU A 276 9.06 9.55 8.94
C LEU A 276 8.80 9.45 7.43
N GLY A 277 8.90 8.25 6.85
CA GLY A 277 8.56 8.01 5.46
C GLY A 277 7.12 8.40 5.13
N GLN A 278 6.18 8.26 6.07
CA GLN A 278 4.79 8.70 5.88
C GLN A 278 4.66 10.22 6.05
N PHE A 279 5.37 10.80 7.00
CA PHE A 279 5.36 12.25 7.28
C PHE A 279 6.02 13.11 6.18
N MET A 280 6.63 12.51 5.18
CA MET A 280 7.07 13.21 3.95
C MET A 280 5.91 13.57 3.01
N GLY A 281 4.67 13.10 3.27
CA GLY A 281 3.46 13.59 2.63
C GLY A 281 3.01 12.85 1.39
N VAL A 282 3.58 11.69 1.02
CA VAL A 282 3.14 10.95 -0.18
C VAL A 282 1.66 10.60 -0.12
N ASN A 283 1.18 10.11 1.03
CA ASN A 283 -0.22 9.77 1.21
C ASN A 283 -1.13 11.01 1.24
N ALA A 284 -0.63 12.17 1.71
CA ALA A 284 -1.36 13.43 1.60
C ALA A 284 -1.64 13.79 0.13
N VAL A 285 -0.63 13.63 -0.75
CA VAL A 285 -0.80 13.87 -2.19
C VAL A 285 -1.75 12.85 -2.83
N LEU A 286 -1.64 11.58 -2.45
CA LEU A 286 -2.48 10.53 -3.03
C LEU A 286 -3.96 10.63 -2.60
N TYR A 287 -4.24 11.07 -1.38
CA TYR A 287 -5.61 11.18 -0.86
C TYR A 287 -6.24 12.54 -1.14
N TYR A 288 -5.49 13.62 -0.99
CA TYR A 288 -6.00 14.99 -1.04
C TYR A 288 -5.54 15.75 -2.28
N GLY A 289 -4.88 15.07 -3.26
CA GLY A 289 -4.38 15.73 -4.46
C GLY A 289 -5.42 16.58 -5.18
N PRO A 290 -6.63 16.08 -5.50
CA PRO A 290 -7.66 16.90 -6.13
C PRO A 290 -8.01 18.15 -5.30
N SER A 291 -8.19 18.03 -3.98
CA SER A 291 -8.46 19.20 -3.12
C SER A 291 -7.32 20.23 -3.16
N ILE A 292 -6.06 19.75 -3.17
CA ILE A 292 -4.88 20.63 -3.25
C ILE A 292 -4.81 21.34 -4.61
N PHE A 293 -5.18 20.68 -5.70
CA PHE A 293 -5.25 21.28 -7.02
C PHE A 293 -6.39 22.29 -7.13
N GLU A 294 -7.54 22.03 -6.49
CA GLU A 294 -8.63 23.00 -6.39
C GLU A 294 -8.24 24.23 -5.58
N ASP A 295 -7.49 24.08 -4.48
CA ASP A 295 -6.91 25.20 -3.71
C ASP A 295 -5.96 26.05 -4.56
N ALA A 296 -5.36 25.49 -5.60
CA ALA A 296 -4.55 26.20 -6.59
C ALA A 296 -5.40 26.88 -7.68
N GLY A 297 -6.74 26.75 -7.62
CA GLY A 297 -7.68 27.42 -8.54
C GLY A 297 -8.10 26.57 -9.75
N LEU A 298 -7.84 25.27 -9.78
CA LEU A 298 -8.32 24.38 -10.83
C LEU A 298 -9.79 24.02 -10.62
N SER A 299 -10.48 23.71 -11.72
CA SER A 299 -11.81 23.10 -11.67
C SER A 299 -11.74 21.69 -11.08
N GLN A 300 -12.85 21.15 -10.58
CA GLN A 300 -12.92 19.77 -10.07
C GLN A 300 -12.52 18.75 -11.14
N GLY A 301 -12.96 18.93 -12.39
CA GLY A 301 -12.61 18.05 -13.50
C GLY A 301 -11.10 18.05 -13.80
N ASP A 302 -10.49 19.25 -13.90
CA ASP A 302 -9.05 19.36 -14.13
C ASP A 302 -8.25 18.77 -12.96
N SER A 303 -8.72 18.97 -11.73
CA SER A 303 -8.07 18.43 -10.53
C SER A 303 -8.07 16.91 -10.50
N LEU A 304 -9.19 16.26 -10.87
CA LEU A 304 -9.25 14.82 -11.01
C LEU A 304 -8.41 14.31 -12.19
N PHE A 305 -8.37 15.03 -13.31
CA PHE A 305 -7.49 14.70 -14.42
C PHE A 305 -6.00 14.76 -14.00
N TYR A 306 -5.58 15.79 -13.28
CA TYR A 306 -4.22 15.90 -12.75
C TYR A 306 -3.91 14.74 -11.79
N GLN A 307 -4.88 14.32 -10.99
CA GLN A 307 -4.72 13.17 -10.10
C GLN A 307 -4.55 11.86 -10.89
N VAL A 308 -5.20 11.69 -12.05
CA VAL A 308 -4.94 10.57 -12.96
C VAL A 308 -3.48 10.59 -13.43
N MET A 309 -2.93 11.76 -13.78
CA MET A 309 -1.52 11.89 -14.20
C MET A 309 -0.56 11.52 -13.04
N VAL A 310 -0.89 11.91 -11.80
CA VAL A 310 -0.15 11.51 -10.60
C VAL A 310 -0.18 9.97 -10.44
N GLY A 311 -1.33 9.34 -10.57
CA GLY A 311 -1.48 7.88 -10.51
C GLY A 311 -0.70 7.15 -11.61
N LEU A 312 -0.73 7.68 -12.84
CA LEU A 312 0.01 7.15 -13.97
C LEU A 312 1.53 7.22 -13.70
N MET A 313 2.01 8.39 -13.23
CA MET A 313 3.42 8.56 -12.86
C MET A 313 3.83 7.58 -11.76
N ASN A 314 3.01 7.42 -10.72
CA ASN A 314 3.26 6.47 -9.64
C ASN A 314 3.41 5.02 -10.16
N THR A 315 2.50 4.60 -11.05
CA THR A 315 2.50 3.26 -11.63
C THR A 315 3.74 3.04 -12.52
N LEU A 316 4.03 3.95 -13.44
CA LEU A 316 5.19 3.86 -14.33
C LEU A 316 6.50 3.86 -13.54
N THR A 317 6.60 4.71 -12.53
CA THR A 317 7.78 4.79 -11.67
C THR A 317 7.96 3.53 -10.83
N THR A 318 6.87 2.91 -10.37
CA THR A 318 6.93 1.63 -9.66
C THR A 318 7.53 0.53 -10.55
N VAL A 319 7.11 0.44 -11.82
CA VAL A 319 7.72 -0.50 -12.78
C VAL A 319 9.23 -0.23 -12.94
N LEU A 320 9.60 1.03 -13.07
CA LEU A 320 11.00 1.43 -13.19
C LEU A 320 11.80 1.07 -11.92
N ALA A 321 11.24 1.33 -10.75
CA ALA A 321 11.86 1.04 -9.45
C ALA A 321 12.18 -0.45 -9.29
N LEU A 322 11.27 -1.35 -9.70
CA LEU A 322 11.48 -2.80 -9.65
C LEU A 322 12.65 -3.27 -10.49
N VAL A 323 13.03 -2.53 -11.54
CA VAL A 323 14.19 -2.85 -12.40
C VAL A 323 15.49 -2.28 -11.84
N ILE A 324 15.43 -1.14 -11.16
CA ILE A 324 16.61 -0.36 -10.75
C ILE A 324 17.09 -0.73 -9.35
N ILE A 325 16.20 -1.14 -8.44
CA ILE A 325 16.48 -1.32 -7.02
C ILE A 325 17.67 -2.25 -6.73
N ASP A 326 17.84 -3.30 -7.52
CA ASP A 326 18.93 -4.26 -7.36
C ASP A 326 20.27 -3.79 -7.98
N LYS A 327 20.23 -2.77 -8.85
CA LYS A 327 21.41 -2.27 -9.56
C LYS A 327 22.08 -1.09 -8.87
N VAL A 328 21.31 -0.17 -8.33
CA VAL A 328 21.80 1.12 -7.78
C VAL A 328 22.18 1.03 -6.31
N GLY A 329 21.49 0.17 -5.54
CA GLY A 329 21.66 0.08 -4.10
C GLY A 329 20.58 0.87 -3.33
N ARG A 330 20.23 0.35 -2.15
CA ARG A 330 19.09 0.84 -1.37
C ARG A 330 19.33 2.24 -0.82
N LYS A 331 20.49 2.46 -0.24
CA LYS A 331 20.86 3.73 0.41
C LYS A 331 21.03 4.86 -0.60
N GLN A 332 21.63 4.55 -1.74
CA GLN A 332 21.86 5.53 -2.81
C GLN A 332 20.55 5.98 -3.45
N LEU A 333 19.61 5.04 -3.71
CA LEU A 333 18.26 5.38 -4.20
C LEU A 333 17.52 6.31 -3.24
N VAL A 334 17.64 6.06 -1.93
CA VAL A 334 17.01 6.92 -0.92
C VAL A 334 17.62 8.31 -0.93
N TYR A 335 18.94 8.47 -1.03
CA TYR A 335 19.56 9.79 -1.06
C TYR A 335 19.11 10.61 -2.28
N TRP A 336 19.17 10.04 -3.47
CA TRP A 336 18.72 10.72 -4.69
C TRP A 336 17.23 11.06 -4.62
N GLY A 337 16.39 10.08 -4.24
CA GLY A 337 14.96 10.28 -4.22
C GLY A 337 14.52 11.29 -3.17
N VAL A 338 14.99 11.18 -1.91
CA VAL A 338 14.58 12.13 -0.85
C VAL A 338 15.13 13.53 -1.11
N SER A 339 16.33 13.67 -1.68
CA SER A 339 16.83 14.99 -2.10
C SER A 339 15.93 15.60 -3.18
N GLY A 340 15.52 14.81 -4.18
CA GLY A 340 14.58 15.26 -5.20
C GLY A 340 13.19 15.60 -4.62
N MET A 341 12.72 14.83 -3.62
CA MET A 341 11.48 15.14 -2.90
C MET A 341 11.56 16.49 -2.19
N ILE A 342 12.66 16.79 -1.48
CA ILE A 342 12.86 18.09 -0.82
C ILE A 342 12.75 19.22 -1.83
N VAL A 343 13.47 19.13 -2.94
CA VAL A 343 13.43 20.16 -3.99
C VAL A 343 12.01 20.35 -4.54
N SER A 344 11.32 19.25 -4.86
CA SER A 344 9.96 19.29 -5.38
C SER A 344 8.97 19.88 -4.39
N LEU A 345 9.05 19.49 -3.09
CA LEU A 345 8.19 20.03 -2.02
C LEU A 345 8.42 21.54 -1.81
N LEU A 346 9.67 22.00 -1.87
CA LEU A 346 10.00 23.42 -1.79
C LEU A 346 9.45 24.20 -3.00
N LEU A 347 9.52 23.63 -4.21
CA LEU A 347 8.94 24.22 -5.41
C LEU A 347 7.41 24.29 -5.36
N ILE A 348 6.76 23.25 -4.82
CA ILE A 348 5.30 23.25 -4.57
C ILE A 348 4.95 24.35 -3.57
N ALA A 349 5.67 24.45 -2.45
CA ALA A 349 5.45 25.51 -1.47
C ALA A 349 5.65 26.89 -2.06
N ALA A 350 6.70 27.10 -2.86
CA ALA A 350 6.97 28.35 -3.57
C ALA A 350 5.86 28.70 -4.55
N TYR A 351 5.29 27.71 -5.25
CA TYR A 351 4.14 27.93 -6.13
C TYR A 351 2.93 28.48 -5.37
N PHE A 352 2.60 27.89 -4.22
CA PHE A 352 1.48 28.40 -3.40
C PHE A 352 1.74 29.77 -2.77
N LEU A 353 3.00 30.15 -2.53
CA LEU A 353 3.35 31.48 -1.98
C LEU A 353 3.34 32.56 -3.06
N TRP A 354 3.88 32.28 -4.22
CA TRP A 354 4.16 33.31 -5.25
C TRP A 354 3.55 33.01 -6.62
N GLY A 355 3.09 31.80 -6.89
CA GLY A 355 2.62 31.37 -8.21
C GLY A 355 1.48 32.25 -8.77
N ASN A 356 0.48 32.53 -7.93
CA ASN A 356 -0.64 33.39 -8.32
C ASN A 356 -0.20 34.83 -8.59
N THR A 357 0.74 35.37 -7.80
CA THR A 357 1.24 36.76 -7.98
C THR A 357 2.13 36.89 -9.22
N LEU A 358 2.80 35.81 -9.61
CA LEU A 358 3.66 35.77 -10.79
C LEU A 358 2.95 35.27 -12.06
N GLY A 359 1.67 34.88 -11.96
CA GLY A 359 0.90 34.36 -13.09
C GLY A 359 1.45 33.01 -13.62
N VAL A 360 2.03 32.20 -12.75
CA VAL A 360 2.61 30.90 -13.13
C VAL A 360 1.48 29.90 -13.41
N SER A 361 1.54 29.25 -14.59
CA SER A 361 0.54 28.24 -14.99
C SER A 361 0.48 27.07 -14.01
N SER A 362 -0.73 26.54 -13.76
CA SER A 362 -0.99 25.32 -12.98
C SER A 362 -0.27 24.05 -13.51
N LEU A 363 0.16 24.05 -14.77
CA LEU A 363 0.98 22.99 -15.35
C LEU A 363 2.32 22.84 -14.63
N TRP A 364 2.91 23.92 -14.11
CA TRP A 364 4.13 23.84 -13.31
C TRP A 364 3.87 23.14 -11.96
N LEU A 365 2.72 23.42 -11.36
CA LEU A 365 2.32 22.71 -10.13
C LEU A 365 2.20 21.20 -10.39
N LEU A 366 1.52 20.81 -11.48
CA LEU A 366 1.45 19.40 -11.88
C LEU A 366 2.85 18.82 -12.08
N PHE A 367 3.74 19.52 -12.80
CA PHE A 367 5.11 19.05 -13.01
C PHE A 367 5.86 18.83 -11.69
N PHE A 368 5.74 19.71 -10.72
CA PHE A 368 6.38 19.55 -9.40
C PHE A 368 5.78 18.38 -8.62
N PHE A 369 4.47 18.15 -8.70
CA PHE A 369 3.83 16.97 -8.12
C PHE A 369 4.29 15.68 -8.78
N LEU A 370 4.38 15.65 -10.10
CA LEU A 370 4.89 14.48 -10.82
C LEU A 370 6.35 14.19 -10.48
N ALA A 371 7.19 15.21 -10.38
CA ALA A 371 8.58 15.06 -9.94
C ALA A 371 8.69 14.54 -8.50
N TYR A 372 7.86 15.06 -7.60
CA TYR A 372 7.78 14.60 -6.22
C TYR A 372 7.38 13.11 -6.13
N VAL A 373 6.31 12.72 -6.83
CA VAL A 373 5.80 11.34 -6.84
C VAL A 373 6.81 10.39 -7.49
N PHE A 374 7.47 10.81 -8.57
CA PHE A 374 8.57 10.07 -9.19
C PHE A 374 9.70 9.79 -8.20
N CYS A 375 10.21 10.83 -7.53
CA CYS A 375 11.27 10.71 -6.54
C CYS A 375 10.87 9.81 -5.36
N CYS A 376 9.63 9.92 -4.88
CA CYS A 376 9.12 9.11 -3.79
C CYS A 376 8.94 7.64 -4.19
N ALA A 377 8.33 7.37 -5.34
CA ALA A 377 8.03 6.00 -5.79
C ALA A 377 9.31 5.22 -6.12
N VAL A 378 10.32 5.86 -6.73
CA VAL A 378 11.59 5.20 -7.04
C VAL A 378 12.47 4.95 -5.81
N SER A 379 12.25 5.70 -4.73
CA SER A 379 13.08 5.61 -3.51
C SER A 379 12.32 4.97 -2.34
N ILE A 380 11.56 5.75 -1.59
CA ILE A 380 10.98 5.32 -0.31
C ILE A 380 9.98 4.19 -0.50
N CYS A 381 9.05 4.32 -1.44
CA CYS A 381 8.02 3.30 -1.66
C CYS A 381 8.62 1.95 -2.10
N ALA A 382 9.67 1.97 -2.90
CA ALA A 382 10.33 0.76 -3.37
C ALA A 382 11.26 0.14 -2.33
N VAL A 383 11.96 0.99 -1.54
CA VAL A 383 13.10 0.57 -0.72
C VAL A 383 12.69 0.21 0.70
N VAL A 384 11.66 0.85 1.29
CA VAL A 384 11.39 0.77 2.74
C VAL A 384 11.23 -0.67 3.24
N PHE A 385 10.39 -1.49 2.61
CA PHE A 385 10.16 -2.87 3.06
C PHE A 385 11.37 -3.78 2.81
N VAL A 386 12.09 -3.57 1.71
CA VAL A 386 13.32 -4.32 1.40
C VAL A 386 14.37 -3.99 2.46
N LEU A 387 14.60 -2.71 2.72
CA LEU A 387 15.55 -2.25 3.73
C LEU A 387 15.24 -2.78 5.12
N LEU A 388 13.96 -2.70 5.55
CA LEU A 388 13.50 -3.23 6.83
C LEU A 388 13.74 -4.74 6.93
N SER A 389 13.52 -5.50 5.85
CA SER A 389 13.73 -6.95 5.85
C SER A 389 15.22 -7.33 5.90
N GLU A 390 16.08 -6.52 5.31
CA GLU A 390 17.53 -6.74 5.25
C GLU A 390 18.25 -6.28 6.52
N MET A 391 17.77 -5.23 7.19
CA MET A 391 18.45 -4.66 8.35
C MET A 391 18.26 -5.42 9.65
N TYR A 392 17.24 -6.30 9.76
CA TYR A 392 16.97 -7.02 10.99
C TYR A 392 17.64 -8.39 11.03
N PRO A 393 18.23 -8.79 12.19
CA PRO A 393 18.74 -10.15 12.42
C PRO A 393 17.67 -11.21 12.15
N ALA A 394 18.07 -12.35 11.58
CA ALA A 394 17.15 -13.40 11.15
C ALA A 394 16.20 -13.88 12.28
N ARG A 395 16.73 -13.99 13.51
CA ARG A 395 15.99 -14.49 14.69
C ARG A 395 14.84 -13.59 15.15
N VAL A 396 14.93 -12.28 14.94
CA VAL A 396 13.93 -11.28 15.38
C VAL A 396 13.22 -10.58 14.22
N ARG A 397 13.61 -10.88 12.97
CA ARG A 397 13.13 -10.22 11.76
C ARG A 397 11.60 -10.16 11.68
N GLY A 398 10.92 -11.28 11.88
CA GLY A 398 9.46 -11.34 11.77
C GLY A 398 8.77 -10.37 12.74
N LEU A 399 9.21 -10.36 14.00
CA LEU A 399 8.63 -9.48 15.02
C LEU A 399 9.01 -8.00 14.80
N ALA A 400 10.26 -7.73 14.45
CA ALA A 400 10.74 -6.37 14.14
C ALA A 400 10.02 -5.78 12.91
N MET A 401 9.81 -6.57 11.85
CA MET A 401 9.02 -6.20 10.68
C MET A 401 7.57 -5.90 11.02
N SER A 402 6.95 -6.68 11.93
CA SER A 402 5.58 -6.45 12.38
C SER A 402 5.46 -5.12 13.16
N ILE A 403 6.43 -4.81 14.01
CA ILE A 403 6.48 -3.55 14.76
C ILE A 403 6.66 -2.36 13.79
N ALA A 404 7.60 -2.45 12.86
CA ALA A 404 7.82 -1.41 11.86
C ALA A 404 6.61 -1.24 10.91
N GLY A 405 5.96 -2.33 10.53
CA GLY A 405 4.74 -2.29 9.73
C GLY A 405 3.57 -1.63 10.47
N LEU A 406 3.38 -1.92 11.76
CA LEU A 406 2.38 -1.24 12.58
C LEU A 406 2.69 0.27 12.70
N ALA A 407 3.95 0.62 12.90
CA ALA A 407 4.39 2.01 12.96
C ALA A 407 4.13 2.75 11.63
N LEU A 408 4.34 2.08 10.48
CA LEU A 408 4.02 2.61 9.16
C LEU A 408 2.52 2.90 9.03
N TRP A 409 1.65 1.98 9.42
CA TRP A 409 0.20 2.18 9.37
C TRP A 409 -0.27 3.30 10.30
N ILE A 410 0.30 3.43 11.50
CA ILE A 410 0.04 4.55 12.41
C ILE A 410 0.48 5.86 11.77
N GLY A 411 1.66 5.92 11.16
CA GLY A 411 2.14 7.11 10.44
C GLY A 411 1.21 7.48 9.27
N THR A 412 0.75 6.50 8.50
CA THR A 412 -0.21 6.69 7.40
C THR A 412 -1.54 7.26 7.91
N TYR A 413 -2.07 6.72 9.01
CA TYR A 413 -3.27 7.22 9.65
C TYR A 413 -3.10 8.68 10.10
N LEU A 414 -2.01 8.99 10.79
CA LEU A 414 -1.77 10.35 11.29
C LEU A 414 -1.70 11.37 10.14
N ILE A 415 -1.04 11.05 9.04
CA ILE A 415 -0.98 11.93 7.86
C ILE A 415 -2.37 12.03 7.22
N GLY A 416 -3.09 10.93 7.02
CA GLY A 416 -4.45 10.96 6.49
C GLY A 416 -5.39 11.83 7.32
N GLN A 417 -5.32 11.70 8.66
CA GLN A 417 -6.16 12.44 9.60
C GLN A 417 -5.79 13.93 9.69
N LEU A 418 -4.49 14.26 9.73
CA LEU A 418 -4.03 15.61 10.01
C LEU A 418 -3.92 16.51 8.78
N THR A 419 -3.83 15.95 7.57
CA THR A 419 -3.61 16.73 6.34
C THR A 419 -4.67 17.84 6.13
N PRO A 420 -6.01 17.61 6.24
CA PRO A 420 -6.98 18.70 6.05
C PRO A 420 -6.84 19.81 7.08
N TRP A 421 -6.53 19.45 8.34
CA TRP A 421 -6.25 20.44 9.38
C TRP A 421 -4.97 21.23 9.06
N MET A 422 -3.92 20.58 8.57
CA MET A 422 -2.69 21.26 8.16
C MET A 422 -2.93 22.21 6.99
N LEU A 423 -3.69 21.78 5.96
CA LEU A 423 -4.01 22.60 4.81
C LEU A 423 -4.84 23.84 5.20
N SER A 424 -5.80 23.69 6.12
CA SER A 424 -6.64 24.79 6.59
C SER A 424 -5.93 25.75 7.53
N THR A 425 -5.01 25.25 8.39
CA THR A 425 -4.37 26.06 9.45
C THR A 425 -3.02 26.63 9.00
N LEU A 426 -2.17 25.80 8.35
CA LEU A 426 -0.81 26.17 7.92
C LEU A 426 -0.77 26.67 6.49
N THR A 427 -1.90 26.67 5.78
CA THR A 427 -2.01 26.85 4.32
C THR A 427 -1.34 25.71 3.54
N PRO A 428 -1.62 25.54 2.24
CA PRO A 428 -0.92 24.54 1.43
C PRO A 428 0.61 24.73 1.44
N ALA A 429 1.09 25.96 1.32
CA ALA A 429 2.52 26.26 1.36
C ALA A 429 3.19 25.79 2.65
N GLY A 430 2.61 26.14 3.81
CA GLY A 430 3.13 25.70 5.12
C GLY A 430 3.12 24.19 5.29
N THR A 431 2.08 23.52 4.81
CA THR A 431 1.97 22.06 4.84
C THR A 431 3.10 21.39 4.07
N PHE A 432 3.39 21.84 2.84
CA PHE A 432 4.48 21.29 2.04
C PHE A 432 5.87 21.60 2.61
N LEU A 433 6.03 22.76 3.27
CA LEU A 433 7.27 23.07 4.02
C LEU A 433 7.48 22.11 5.20
N VAL A 434 6.42 21.75 5.93
CA VAL A 434 6.50 20.74 7.00
C VAL A 434 6.92 19.39 6.43
N PHE A 435 6.33 18.95 5.30
CA PHE A 435 6.73 17.69 4.67
C PHE A 435 8.19 17.71 4.20
N ALA A 436 8.67 18.84 3.64
CA ALA A 436 10.08 19.01 3.29
C ALA A 436 11.00 18.94 4.53
N ALA A 437 10.60 19.56 5.63
CA ALA A 437 11.34 19.50 6.88
C ALA A 437 11.44 18.07 7.45
N MET A 438 10.38 17.25 7.29
CA MET A 438 10.38 15.85 7.74
C MET A 438 11.30 14.94 6.90
N CYS A 439 11.67 15.34 5.69
CA CYS A 439 12.67 14.64 4.89
C CYS A 439 14.08 14.71 5.54
N VAL A 440 14.39 15.78 6.27
CA VAL A 440 15.73 16.00 6.85
C VAL A 440 16.10 14.95 7.91
N PRO A 441 15.27 14.70 8.95
CA PRO A 441 15.57 13.66 9.93
C PRO A 441 15.61 12.26 9.31
N TYR A 442 14.83 11.99 8.25
CA TYR A 442 14.90 10.73 7.53
C TYR A 442 16.28 10.53 6.88
N ILE A 443 16.78 11.51 6.11
CA ILE A 443 18.13 11.45 5.50
C ILE A 443 19.20 11.31 6.60
N TYR A 444 19.08 12.04 7.72
CA TYR A 444 20.02 11.95 8.81
C TYR A 444 20.10 10.54 9.41
N ILE A 445 18.95 9.90 9.66
CA ILE A 445 18.89 8.52 10.17
C ILE A 445 19.51 7.56 9.15
N MET A 446 19.16 7.71 7.88
CA MET A 446 19.72 6.89 6.79
C MET A 446 21.24 7.04 6.68
N TYR A 447 21.75 8.27 6.83
CA TYR A 447 23.19 8.54 6.75
C TYR A 447 23.95 7.96 7.95
N ARG A 448 23.48 8.26 9.17
CA ARG A 448 24.24 8.03 10.41
C ARG A 448 24.09 6.62 10.97
N HIS A 449 22.92 5.98 10.79
CA HIS A 449 22.57 4.77 11.54
C HIS A 449 22.35 3.55 10.68
N ILE A 450 21.91 3.69 9.43
CA ILE A 450 21.60 2.56 8.57
C ILE A 450 22.85 2.18 7.74
N PRO A 451 23.31 0.91 7.78
CA PRO A 451 24.37 0.43 6.88
C PRO A 451 23.82 0.27 5.45
N GLU A 452 24.71 0.30 4.45
CA GLU A 452 24.33 -0.18 3.10
C GLU A 452 24.10 -1.68 3.19
N THR A 453 22.95 -2.14 2.65
CA THR A 453 22.55 -3.54 2.70
C THR A 453 22.84 -4.29 1.39
N THR A 454 23.01 -3.55 0.30
CA THR A 454 23.26 -4.13 -1.02
C THR A 454 24.59 -4.88 -1.07
N GLY A 455 24.53 -6.14 -1.45
CA GLY A 455 25.73 -6.99 -1.60
C GLY A 455 26.37 -7.45 -0.29
N ARG A 456 25.74 -7.17 0.86
CA ARG A 456 26.19 -7.66 2.17
C ARG A 456 25.39 -8.86 2.62
N SER A 457 26.04 -9.78 3.34
CA SER A 457 25.34 -10.90 3.96
C SER A 457 24.56 -10.44 5.19
N LEU A 458 23.50 -11.19 5.54
CA LEU A 458 22.69 -10.88 6.72
C LEU A 458 23.51 -10.95 8.01
N GLU A 459 24.50 -11.82 8.06
CA GLU A 459 25.43 -11.98 9.18
C GLU A 459 26.35 -10.74 9.34
N GLU A 460 26.78 -10.13 8.25
CA GLU A 460 27.56 -8.87 8.29
C GLU A 460 26.72 -7.72 8.82
N ILE A 461 25.43 -7.65 8.42
CA ILE A 461 24.51 -6.62 8.92
C ILE A 461 24.22 -6.83 10.41
N GLU A 462 24.05 -8.10 10.84
CA GLU A 462 23.87 -8.43 12.26
C GLU A 462 25.08 -8.02 13.11
N ARG A 463 26.31 -8.27 12.62
CA ARG A 463 27.55 -7.82 13.27
C ARG A 463 27.63 -6.29 13.40
N HIS A 464 27.14 -5.54 12.42
CA HIS A 464 27.09 -4.10 12.48
C HIS A 464 26.25 -3.62 13.69
N TRP A 465 25.12 -4.27 13.96
CA TRP A 465 24.23 -3.89 15.06
C TRP A 465 24.71 -4.41 16.42
N THR A 466 25.31 -5.60 16.48
CA THR A 466 25.76 -6.24 17.73
C THR A 466 27.17 -5.89 18.13
N GLY A 467 27.91 -5.10 17.33
CA GLY A 467 29.28 -4.72 17.62
C GLY A 467 30.27 -5.88 17.59
N GLY A 468 30.00 -6.90 16.78
CA GLY A 468 30.86 -8.09 16.65
C GLY A 468 30.77 -9.11 17.79
N LYS A 469 29.84 -8.91 18.73
CA LYS A 469 29.53 -9.87 19.80
C LYS A 469 28.37 -10.75 19.32
N CYS A 470 28.68 -11.89 18.75
CA CYS A 470 27.73 -12.99 18.57
C CYS A 470 27.75 -13.92 19.77
#